data_abc6cc76781d3ae797005da7a3a5cd01
#
_entry.id   abc6cc76781d3ae797005da7a3a5cd01
#
_cell.length_a   1.000
_cell.length_b   1.000
_cell.length_c   1.000
_cell.angle_alpha   90.00
_cell.angle_beta   90.00
_cell.angle_gamma   90.00
#
_symmetry.space_group_name_H-M   'P 1'
#
loop_
_entity.id
_entity.type
_entity.pdbx_description
1 polymer ?
#
loop_
_entity_poly.entity_id
_entity_poly.type
_entity_poly.pdbx_seq_one_letter_code
_entity_poly.pdbx_strand_id
1 'polypeptide(L)'
;MEKFAVFDIDGTLIRWQLYHAVVNRLAKAKALSDNAQHELKQAMMSWKRRENEDAFKNYQSKLVKLYEQSLPIISTSVFDKLITEVINEYKDQTYIFTRNLIHQLKSKGYKLFIISGSHQELVEQIGKYYNFDDYIGAKYTRDSNGFTGESSIPALNKAKSLEQLITKHKVITRDSIGIGDTKSDISMLEMVDQPIAFNPDKLLFNVAKERGWQIVIERKNVIYKLDKKDGVYVLD
;
A
#
# COMPACT_ATOMS: atom_id res chain seq x y z
N MET A 1 18.08 21.90 -2.21
CA MET A 1 17.84 20.44 -2.18
C MET A 1 16.34 20.21 -2.32
N GLU A 2 15.95 19.20 -3.09
CA GLU A 2 14.53 18.94 -3.38
C GLU A 2 13.83 18.31 -2.16
N LYS A 3 12.56 18.69 -1.96
CA LYS A 3 11.66 18.09 -0.97
C LYS A 3 11.06 16.82 -1.55
N PHE A 4 10.58 15.94 -0.68
CA PHE A 4 9.90 14.73 -1.13
C PHE A 4 8.59 14.46 -0.41
N ALA A 5 7.77 13.63 -1.03
CA ALA A 5 6.66 12.97 -0.36
C ALA A 5 6.67 11.48 -0.65
N VAL A 6 6.32 10.68 0.34
CA VAL A 6 6.25 9.23 0.24
C VAL A 6 4.83 8.73 0.52
N PHE A 7 4.36 7.84 -0.32
CA PHE A 7 3.01 7.29 -0.30
C PHE A 7 3.03 5.76 -0.15
N ASP A 8 2.16 5.25 0.68
CA ASP A 8 1.66 3.89 0.50
C ASP A 8 0.64 3.83 -0.64
N ILE A 9 0.30 2.62 -1.13
CA ILE A 9 -0.67 2.42 -2.21
C ILE A 9 -2.00 1.88 -1.71
N ASP A 10 -1.96 0.70 -1.08
CA ASP A 10 -3.14 -0.11 -0.81
C ASP A 10 -3.92 0.43 0.40
N GLY A 11 -5.11 0.98 0.18
CA GLY A 11 -5.87 1.68 1.22
C GLY A 11 -5.50 3.16 1.37
N THR A 12 -4.41 3.59 0.73
CA THR A 12 -3.91 4.99 0.77
C THR A 12 -4.14 5.72 -0.55
N LEU A 13 -3.56 5.26 -1.66
CA LEU A 13 -3.82 5.83 -2.99
C LEU A 13 -4.97 5.10 -3.67
N ILE A 14 -4.89 3.78 -3.73
CA ILE A 14 -5.92 2.92 -4.33
C ILE A 14 -6.95 2.54 -3.25
N ARG A 15 -8.25 2.64 -3.60
CA ARG A 15 -9.39 2.34 -2.72
C ARG A 15 -9.63 0.83 -2.53
N TRP A 16 -8.62 0.03 -2.77
CA TRP A 16 -8.63 -1.41 -2.61
C TRP A 16 -7.23 -1.92 -2.27
N GLN A 17 -7.12 -3.22 -2.09
CA GLN A 17 -5.87 -3.93 -1.89
C GLN A 17 -5.49 -4.62 -3.21
N LEU A 18 -4.48 -4.13 -3.92
CA LEU A 18 -4.05 -4.68 -5.22
C LEU A 18 -3.63 -6.14 -5.12
N TYR A 19 -3.00 -6.48 -4.00
CA TYR A 19 -2.62 -7.86 -3.71
C TYR A 19 -3.84 -8.80 -3.68
N HIS A 20 -4.94 -8.38 -3.04
CA HIS A 20 -6.20 -9.13 -3.03
C HIS A 20 -6.79 -9.27 -4.44
N ALA A 21 -6.68 -8.23 -5.25
CA ALA A 21 -7.16 -8.26 -6.64
C ALA A 21 -6.42 -9.32 -7.46
N VAL A 22 -5.08 -9.41 -7.33
CA VAL A 22 -4.27 -10.43 -8.00
C VAL A 22 -4.68 -11.83 -7.57
N VAL A 23 -4.76 -12.10 -6.27
CA VAL A 23 -5.14 -13.43 -5.75
C VAL A 23 -6.54 -13.83 -6.22
N ASN A 24 -7.49 -12.91 -6.24
CA ASN A 24 -8.83 -13.18 -6.76
C ASN A 24 -8.83 -13.52 -8.26
N ARG A 25 -7.95 -12.90 -9.05
CA ARG A 25 -7.77 -13.24 -10.48
C ARG A 25 -7.13 -14.61 -10.65
N LEU A 26 -6.10 -14.93 -9.85
CA LEU A 26 -5.47 -16.26 -9.84
C LEU A 26 -6.47 -17.36 -9.46
N ALA A 27 -7.32 -17.11 -8.48
CA ALA A 27 -8.40 -18.05 -8.12
C ALA A 27 -9.38 -18.29 -9.28
N LYS A 28 -9.82 -17.22 -9.95
CA LYS A 28 -10.70 -17.31 -11.12
C LYS A 28 -10.05 -18.04 -12.31
N ALA A 29 -8.75 -17.86 -12.49
CA ALA A 29 -7.96 -18.55 -13.52
C ALA A 29 -7.63 -20.01 -13.13
N LYS A 30 -8.19 -20.54 -12.03
CA LYS A 30 -7.90 -21.87 -11.49
C LYS A 30 -6.42 -22.14 -11.20
N ALA A 31 -5.66 -21.09 -10.95
CA ALA A 31 -4.25 -21.17 -10.56
C ALA A 31 -4.06 -21.48 -9.05
N LEU A 32 -5.15 -21.48 -8.28
CA LEU A 32 -5.18 -21.91 -6.89
C LEU A 32 -5.96 -23.24 -6.79
N SER A 33 -5.49 -24.14 -5.93
CA SER A 33 -6.23 -25.39 -5.65
C SER A 33 -7.61 -25.11 -5.07
N ASP A 34 -8.55 -26.04 -5.25
CA ASP A 34 -9.91 -25.91 -4.71
C ASP A 34 -9.91 -25.75 -3.18
N ASN A 35 -9.01 -26.46 -2.48
CA ASN A 35 -8.85 -26.33 -1.04
C ASN A 35 -8.38 -24.92 -0.65
N ALA A 36 -7.38 -24.37 -1.36
CA ALA A 36 -6.88 -23.02 -1.12
C ALA A 36 -7.98 -21.96 -1.35
N GLN A 37 -8.80 -22.12 -2.41
CA GLN A 37 -9.93 -21.24 -2.67
C GLN A 37 -10.98 -21.31 -1.57
N HIS A 38 -11.28 -22.53 -1.09
CA HIS A 38 -12.23 -22.74 0.01
C HIS A 38 -11.77 -22.07 1.31
N GLU A 39 -10.52 -22.29 1.70
CA GLU A 39 -9.93 -21.68 2.88
C GLU A 39 -9.89 -20.16 2.81
N LEU A 40 -9.53 -19.60 1.64
CA LEU A 40 -9.53 -18.15 1.42
C LEU A 40 -10.95 -17.57 1.55
N LYS A 41 -11.94 -18.25 0.99
CA LYS A 41 -13.34 -17.86 1.08
C LYS A 41 -13.85 -17.87 2.53
N GLN A 42 -13.50 -18.89 3.32
CA GLN A 42 -13.85 -18.95 4.74
C GLN A 42 -13.26 -17.77 5.51
N ALA A 43 -11.95 -17.50 5.35
CA ALA A 43 -11.29 -16.39 6.02
C ALA A 43 -11.88 -15.03 5.60
N MET A 44 -12.20 -14.86 4.31
CA MET A 44 -12.88 -13.65 3.81
C MET A 44 -14.28 -13.48 4.42
N MET A 45 -15.02 -14.56 4.60
CA MET A 45 -16.37 -14.49 5.20
C MET A 45 -16.31 -14.15 6.69
N SER A 46 -15.35 -14.71 7.44
CA SER A 46 -15.08 -14.34 8.83
C SER A 46 -14.82 -12.83 8.98
N TRP A 47 -13.96 -12.28 8.10
CA TRP A 47 -13.73 -10.84 8.06
C TRP A 47 -14.99 -10.04 7.71
N LYS A 48 -15.73 -10.43 6.67
CA LYS A 48 -16.96 -9.72 6.26
C LYS A 48 -18.02 -9.71 7.35
N ARG A 49 -18.10 -10.78 8.14
CA ARG A 49 -19.01 -10.89 9.29
C ARG A 49 -18.49 -10.20 10.54
N ARG A 50 -17.24 -9.70 10.53
CA ARG A 50 -16.56 -9.07 11.67
C ARG A 50 -16.56 -9.98 12.91
N GLU A 51 -16.30 -11.28 12.72
CA GLU A 51 -16.39 -12.30 13.77
C GLU A 51 -15.43 -12.04 14.95
N ASN A 52 -14.29 -11.37 14.69
CA ASN A 52 -13.35 -10.91 15.71
C ASN A 52 -12.52 -9.72 15.20
N GLU A 53 -11.78 -9.05 16.10
CA GLU A 53 -10.96 -7.88 15.76
C GLU A 53 -9.83 -8.22 14.77
N ASP A 54 -9.28 -9.44 14.81
CA ASP A 54 -8.18 -9.89 13.97
C ASP A 54 -8.64 -10.51 12.64
N ALA A 55 -9.93 -10.60 12.37
CA ALA A 55 -10.47 -11.33 11.21
C ALA A 55 -9.92 -10.80 9.88
N PHE A 56 -9.72 -9.48 9.73
CA PHE A 56 -9.09 -8.91 8.54
C PHE A 56 -7.62 -9.32 8.40
N LYS A 57 -6.86 -9.20 9.47
CA LYS A 57 -5.45 -9.59 9.53
C LYS A 57 -5.25 -11.08 9.22
N ASN A 58 -6.11 -11.93 9.78
CA ASN A 58 -6.10 -13.36 9.53
C ASN A 58 -6.40 -13.69 8.06
N TYR A 59 -7.40 -13.02 7.48
CA TYR A 59 -7.70 -13.13 6.05
C TYR A 59 -6.52 -12.70 5.20
N GLN A 60 -5.93 -11.55 5.48
CA GLN A 60 -4.77 -11.02 4.75
C GLN A 60 -3.55 -11.96 4.85
N SER A 61 -3.21 -12.43 6.04
CA SER A 61 -2.08 -13.36 6.24
C SER A 61 -2.28 -14.67 5.48
N LYS A 62 -3.51 -15.21 5.48
CA LYS A 62 -3.84 -16.41 4.73
C LYS A 62 -3.75 -16.20 3.23
N LEU A 63 -4.23 -15.06 2.76
CA LEU A 63 -4.18 -14.67 1.35
C LEU A 63 -2.72 -14.58 0.86
N VAL A 64 -1.85 -13.91 1.61
CA VAL A 64 -0.42 -13.79 1.30
C VAL A 64 0.22 -15.18 1.22
N LYS A 65 0.01 -16.01 2.24
CA LYS A 65 0.56 -17.38 2.28
C LYS A 65 0.13 -18.22 1.07
N LEU A 66 -1.15 -18.22 0.74
CA LEU A 66 -1.67 -18.98 -0.41
C LEU A 66 -1.14 -18.46 -1.74
N TYR A 67 -1.00 -17.14 -1.85
CA TYR A 67 -0.38 -16.51 -3.01
C TYR A 67 1.07 -16.95 -3.18
N GLU A 68 1.90 -16.80 -2.16
CA GLU A 68 3.31 -17.18 -2.22
C GLU A 68 3.50 -18.66 -2.55
N GLN A 69 2.65 -19.53 -2.03
CA GLN A 69 2.64 -20.96 -2.36
C GLN A 69 2.22 -21.23 -3.82
N SER A 70 1.45 -20.35 -4.43
CA SER A 70 0.98 -20.51 -5.80
C SER A 70 1.98 -19.98 -6.85
N LEU A 71 2.84 -19.04 -6.49
CA LEU A 71 3.78 -18.41 -7.43
C LEU A 71 4.65 -19.41 -8.20
N PRO A 72 5.28 -20.43 -7.58
CA PRO A 72 6.17 -21.35 -8.30
C PRO A 72 5.47 -22.19 -9.38
N ILE A 73 4.15 -22.32 -9.32
CA ILE A 73 3.37 -23.13 -10.28
C ILE A 73 2.65 -22.27 -11.33
N ILE A 74 2.77 -20.95 -11.27
CA ILE A 74 2.16 -20.01 -12.21
C ILE A 74 3.20 -19.61 -13.25
N SER A 75 2.86 -19.74 -14.54
CA SER A 75 3.75 -19.22 -15.57
C SER A 75 3.83 -17.69 -15.51
N THR A 76 5.02 -17.16 -15.74
CA THR A 76 5.28 -15.71 -15.73
C THR A 76 4.39 -14.95 -16.71
N SER A 77 4.11 -15.54 -17.88
CA SER A 77 3.22 -14.94 -18.89
C SER A 77 1.78 -14.80 -18.43
N VAL A 78 1.25 -15.81 -17.72
CA VAL A 78 -0.09 -15.75 -17.10
C VAL A 78 -0.10 -14.69 -16.01
N PHE A 79 0.91 -14.67 -15.17
CA PHE A 79 1.05 -13.68 -14.12
C PHE A 79 1.08 -12.24 -14.67
N ASP A 80 1.93 -11.96 -15.66
CA ASP A 80 2.08 -10.62 -16.24
C ASP A 80 0.79 -10.12 -16.91
N LYS A 81 0.03 -11.02 -17.53
CA LYS A 81 -1.31 -10.72 -18.05
C LYS A 81 -2.26 -10.33 -16.93
N LEU A 82 -2.29 -11.10 -15.84
CA LEU A 82 -3.15 -10.81 -14.69
C LEU A 82 -2.79 -9.48 -14.01
N ILE A 83 -1.50 -9.15 -13.86
CA ILE A 83 -1.04 -7.84 -13.37
C ILE A 83 -1.60 -6.72 -14.25
N THR A 84 -1.49 -6.84 -15.56
CA THR A 84 -2.00 -5.84 -16.51
C THR A 84 -3.52 -5.66 -16.38
N GLU A 85 -4.27 -6.74 -16.23
CA GLU A 85 -5.72 -6.70 -16.04
C GLU A 85 -6.09 -6.01 -14.71
N VAL A 86 -5.37 -6.32 -13.62
CA VAL A 86 -5.59 -5.69 -12.30
C VAL A 86 -5.32 -4.20 -12.38
N ILE A 87 -4.22 -3.78 -12.98
CA ILE A 87 -3.91 -2.34 -13.12
C ILE A 87 -4.98 -1.63 -13.94
N ASN A 88 -5.41 -2.18 -15.07
CA ASN A 88 -6.45 -1.56 -15.90
C ASN A 88 -7.78 -1.41 -15.17
N GLU A 89 -8.10 -2.32 -14.24
CA GLU A 89 -9.32 -2.23 -13.42
C GLU A 89 -9.20 -1.23 -12.27
N TYR A 90 -8.03 -1.16 -11.61
CA TYR A 90 -7.92 -0.47 -10.31
C TYR A 90 -7.17 0.86 -10.35
N LYS A 91 -6.37 1.15 -11.38
CA LYS A 91 -5.52 2.36 -11.43
C LYS A 91 -6.27 3.67 -11.21
N ASP A 92 -7.54 3.76 -11.62
CA ASP A 92 -8.38 4.94 -11.48
C ASP A 92 -9.31 4.90 -10.25
N GLN A 93 -9.34 3.77 -9.52
CA GLN A 93 -10.13 3.62 -8.31
C GLN A 93 -9.38 4.18 -7.09
N THR A 94 -9.12 5.48 -7.12
CA THR A 94 -8.32 6.17 -6.10
C THR A 94 -9.17 6.95 -5.11
N TYR A 95 -8.56 7.24 -3.96
CA TYR A 95 -9.07 8.27 -3.07
C TYR A 95 -8.85 9.66 -3.65
N ILE A 96 -9.83 10.55 -3.46
CA ILE A 96 -9.80 11.91 -4.01
C ILE A 96 -8.70 12.72 -3.33
N PHE A 97 -8.59 12.62 -2.00
CA PHE A 97 -7.61 13.36 -1.22
C PHE A 97 -6.18 13.07 -1.67
N THR A 98 -5.78 11.81 -1.69
CA THR A 98 -4.41 11.42 -2.02
C THR A 98 -4.05 11.68 -3.48
N ARG A 99 -4.99 11.44 -4.40
CA ARG A 99 -4.81 11.79 -5.82
C ARG A 99 -4.60 13.29 -6.02
N ASN A 100 -5.41 14.13 -5.38
CA ASN A 100 -5.25 15.58 -5.47
C ASN A 100 -3.95 16.05 -4.82
N LEU A 101 -3.56 15.43 -3.71
CA LEU A 101 -2.29 15.72 -3.03
C LEU A 101 -1.08 15.42 -3.93
N ILE A 102 -1.09 14.30 -4.68
CA ILE A 102 -0.06 13.98 -5.68
C ILE A 102 0.09 15.14 -6.69
N HIS A 103 -1.03 15.61 -7.28
CA HIS A 103 -0.98 16.70 -8.24
C HIS A 103 -0.46 18.01 -7.62
N GLN A 104 -0.90 18.35 -6.41
CA GLN A 104 -0.46 19.56 -5.70
C GLN A 104 1.05 19.50 -5.36
N LEU A 105 1.54 18.36 -4.88
CA LEU A 105 2.95 18.22 -4.52
C LEU A 105 3.86 18.25 -5.75
N LYS A 106 3.45 17.64 -6.85
CA LYS A 106 4.15 17.74 -8.13
C LYS A 106 4.25 19.19 -8.62
N SER A 107 3.15 19.93 -8.59
CA SER A 107 3.16 21.34 -9.01
C SER A 107 4.06 22.22 -8.13
N LYS A 108 4.34 21.79 -6.89
CA LYS A 108 5.28 22.42 -5.96
C LYS A 108 6.73 21.91 -6.08
N GLY A 109 7.01 21.03 -7.03
CA GLY A 109 8.37 20.50 -7.28
C GLY A 109 8.84 19.44 -6.29
N TYR A 110 7.93 18.74 -5.61
CA TYR A 110 8.29 17.59 -4.76
C TYR A 110 8.68 16.38 -5.59
N LYS A 111 9.71 15.67 -5.14
CA LYS A 111 9.95 14.29 -5.55
C LYS A 111 8.93 13.38 -4.90
N LEU A 112 8.30 12.50 -5.68
CA LEU A 112 7.26 11.61 -5.19
C LEU A 112 7.75 10.17 -5.19
N PHE A 113 7.60 9.48 -4.04
CA PHE A 113 8.01 8.11 -3.85
C PHE A 113 6.85 7.23 -3.44
N ILE A 114 6.94 5.94 -3.80
CA ILE A 114 6.03 4.90 -3.32
C ILE A 114 6.82 3.85 -2.54
N ILE A 115 6.27 3.40 -1.40
CA ILE A 115 6.72 2.23 -0.67
C ILE A 115 5.51 1.39 -0.29
N SER A 116 5.34 0.22 -0.93
CA SER A 116 4.18 -0.64 -0.75
C SER A 116 4.54 -2.10 -0.50
N GLY A 117 3.69 -2.82 0.22
CA GLY A 117 3.75 -4.28 0.33
C GLY A 117 3.24 -5.02 -0.91
N SER A 118 2.61 -4.34 -1.83
CA SER A 118 2.15 -4.93 -3.09
C SER A 118 3.30 -5.28 -4.02
N HIS A 119 3.04 -6.19 -4.94
CA HIS A 119 4.02 -6.72 -5.88
C HIS A 119 4.68 -5.60 -6.69
N GLN A 120 6.01 -5.70 -6.89
CA GLN A 120 6.82 -4.65 -7.55
C GLN A 120 6.25 -4.24 -8.91
N GLU A 121 5.75 -5.19 -9.71
CA GLU A 121 5.19 -4.92 -11.04
C GLU A 121 3.90 -4.09 -10.98
N LEU A 122 3.06 -4.29 -9.93
CA LEU A 122 1.89 -3.45 -9.69
C LEU A 122 2.29 -2.04 -9.28
N VAL A 123 3.22 -1.96 -8.32
CA VAL A 123 3.72 -0.70 -7.78
C VAL A 123 4.38 0.13 -8.88
N GLU A 124 5.16 -0.51 -9.75
CA GLU A 124 5.79 0.12 -10.90
C GLU A 124 4.78 0.71 -11.90
N GLN A 125 3.74 -0.06 -12.25
CA GLN A 125 2.72 0.43 -13.18
C GLN A 125 1.90 1.59 -12.60
N ILE A 126 1.53 1.53 -11.31
CA ILE A 126 0.88 2.65 -10.61
C ILE A 126 1.83 3.86 -10.53
N GLY A 127 3.09 3.63 -10.16
CA GLY A 127 4.10 4.68 -10.09
C GLY A 127 4.28 5.40 -11.42
N LYS A 128 4.39 4.69 -12.52
CA LYS A 128 4.47 5.25 -13.88
C LYS A 128 3.20 5.99 -14.26
N TYR A 129 2.02 5.44 -13.97
CA TYR A 129 0.74 6.04 -14.32
C TYR A 129 0.51 7.39 -13.62
N TYR A 130 0.89 7.49 -12.34
CA TYR A 130 0.81 8.74 -11.57
C TYR A 130 2.09 9.58 -11.62
N ASN A 131 3.07 9.17 -12.46
CA ASN A 131 4.37 9.83 -12.61
C ASN A 131 5.14 10.01 -11.29
N PHE A 132 5.24 9.01 -10.45
CA PHE A 132 6.15 9.00 -9.32
C PHE A 132 7.61 8.93 -9.78
N ASP A 133 8.52 9.55 -9.01
CA ASP A 133 9.95 9.59 -9.35
C ASP A 133 10.66 8.27 -9.02
N ASP A 134 10.17 7.55 -8.00
CA ASP A 134 10.69 6.23 -7.65
C ASP A 134 9.68 5.42 -6.84
N TYR A 135 9.85 4.08 -6.83
CA TYR A 135 8.91 3.18 -6.19
C TYR A 135 9.56 1.87 -5.77
N ILE A 136 9.18 1.39 -4.59
CA ILE A 136 9.62 0.13 -3.99
C ILE A 136 8.40 -0.70 -3.63
N GLY A 137 8.31 -1.90 -4.22
CA GLY A 137 7.29 -2.92 -3.95
C GLY A 137 7.91 -4.24 -3.52
N ALA A 138 7.07 -5.23 -3.17
CA ALA A 138 7.50 -6.58 -2.88
C ALA A 138 8.06 -7.24 -4.14
N LYS A 139 9.31 -7.69 -4.09
CA LYS A 139 9.98 -8.37 -5.20
C LYS A 139 9.94 -9.88 -4.97
N TYR A 140 9.47 -10.60 -5.96
CA TYR A 140 9.54 -12.05 -6.05
C TYR A 140 10.48 -12.42 -7.18
N THR A 141 11.56 -13.14 -6.84
CA THR A 141 12.62 -13.46 -7.79
C THR A 141 12.11 -14.39 -8.88
N ARG A 142 12.48 -14.09 -10.13
CA ARG A 142 12.15 -14.90 -11.31
C ARG A 142 13.43 -15.34 -12.03
N ASP A 143 13.40 -16.53 -12.60
CA ASP A 143 14.41 -17.04 -13.51
C ASP A 143 13.76 -17.53 -14.83
N SER A 144 14.50 -18.28 -15.66
CA SER A 144 13.99 -18.85 -16.90
C SER A 144 12.85 -19.86 -16.71
N ASN A 145 12.70 -20.42 -15.50
CA ASN A 145 11.71 -21.46 -15.17
C ASN A 145 10.46 -20.89 -14.49
N GLY A 146 10.49 -19.62 -14.04
CA GLY A 146 9.38 -18.98 -13.34
C GLY A 146 9.78 -18.29 -12.04
N PHE A 147 8.92 -18.32 -11.03
CA PHE A 147 9.23 -17.79 -9.71
C PHE A 147 10.06 -18.76 -8.89
N THR A 148 11.17 -18.28 -8.32
CA THR A 148 12.13 -19.12 -7.54
C THR A 148 11.67 -19.42 -6.12
N GLY A 149 10.67 -18.68 -5.62
CA GLY A 149 10.24 -18.72 -4.19
C GLY A 149 10.99 -17.75 -3.30
N GLU A 150 12.03 -17.08 -3.79
CA GLU A 150 12.72 -16.02 -3.05
C GLU A 150 11.95 -14.70 -3.14
N SER A 151 11.89 -13.96 -2.04
CA SER A 151 11.22 -12.66 -2.00
C SER A 151 11.95 -11.63 -1.13
N SER A 152 11.73 -10.35 -1.44
CA SER A 152 12.15 -9.20 -0.64
C SER A 152 10.95 -8.28 -0.46
N ILE A 153 10.49 -8.11 0.77
CA ILE A 153 9.24 -7.41 1.09
C ILE A 153 9.54 -6.14 1.88
N PRO A 154 9.53 -4.96 1.24
CA PRO A 154 9.87 -3.68 1.87
C PRO A 154 8.87 -3.27 2.95
N ALA A 155 7.62 -3.73 2.88
CA ALA A 155 6.60 -3.47 3.90
C ALA A 155 6.99 -3.97 5.31
N LEU A 156 7.96 -4.88 5.42
CA LEU A 156 8.51 -5.34 6.71
C LEU A 156 9.40 -4.28 7.38
N ASN A 157 9.96 -3.34 6.61
CA ASN A 157 10.77 -2.23 7.13
C ASN A 157 10.73 -1.04 6.16
N LYS A 158 9.61 -0.29 6.17
CA LYS A 158 9.43 0.88 5.29
C LYS A 158 10.41 2.03 5.59
N ALA A 159 10.90 2.15 6.83
CA ALA A 159 11.94 3.14 7.18
C ALA A 159 13.22 2.91 6.37
N LYS A 160 13.73 1.67 6.35
CA LYS A 160 14.94 1.32 5.58
C LYS A 160 14.75 1.58 4.08
N SER A 161 13.57 1.29 3.56
CA SER A 161 13.24 1.57 2.15
C SER A 161 13.22 3.06 1.86
N LEU A 162 12.71 3.87 2.78
CA LEU A 162 12.72 5.33 2.65
C LEU A 162 14.13 5.91 2.73
N GLU A 163 14.98 5.43 3.63
CA GLU A 163 16.39 5.81 3.71
C GLU A 163 17.13 5.59 2.39
N GLN A 164 16.87 4.46 1.72
CA GLN A 164 17.44 4.17 0.41
C GLN A 164 17.01 5.19 -0.64
N LEU A 165 15.73 5.57 -0.66
CA LEU A 165 15.20 6.57 -1.60
C LEU A 165 15.76 7.96 -1.31
N ILE A 166 15.81 8.38 -0.04
CA ILE A 166 16.39 9.67 0.38
C ILE A 166 17.84 9.76 -0.08
N THR A 167 18.64 8.72 0.16
CA THR A 167 20.06 8.66 -0.22
C THR A 167 20.22 8.67 -1.74
N LYS A 168 19.45 7.84 -2.47
CA LYS A 168 19.51 7.74 -3.93
C LYS A 168 19.18 9.05 -4.62
N HIS A 169 18.15 9.75 -4.15
CA HIS A 169 17.65 10.98 -4.78
C HIS A 169 18.25 12.26 -4.17
N LYS A 170 19.06 12.14 -3.10
CA LYS A 170 19.68 13.27 -2.41
C LYS A 170 18.69 14.35 -1.98
N VAL A 171 17.50 13.91 -1.53
CA VAL A 171 16.42 14.77 -1.04
C VAL A 171 16.58 15.07 0.45
N ILE A 172 15.83 16.06 0.96
CA ILE A 172 15.87 16.48 2.37
C ILE A 172 14.56 16.13 3.08
N THR A 173 14.66 15.78 4.35
CA THR A 173 13.49 15.48 5.21
C THR A 173 12.71 16.71 5.63
N ARG A 174 13.33 17.90 5.62
CA ARG A 174 12.63 19.15 5.94
C ARG A 174 11.47 19.39 4.97
N ASP A 175 10.29 19.68 5.52
CA ASP A 175 9.03 19.82 4.79
C ASP A 175 8.61 18.55 4.01
N SER A 176 9.21 17.40 4.28
CA SER A 176 8.78 16.14 3.66
C SER A 176 7.41 15.69 4.18
N ILE A 177 6.69 14.94 3.34
CA ILE A 177 5.33 14.47 3.66
C ILE A 177 5.30 12.94 3.53
N GLY A 178 4.67 12.25 4.48
CA GLY A 178 4.43 10.82 4.42
C GLY A 178 2.95 10.51 4.57
N ILE A 179 2.41 9.57 3.77
CA ILE A 179 1.01 9.18 3.82
C ILE A 179 0.89 7.66 3.86
N GLY A 180 0.09 7.14 4.81
CA GLY A 180 -0.17 5.71 4.95
C GLY A 180 -1.43 5.45 5.77
N ASP A 181 -1.93 4.20 5.74
CA ASP A 181 -3.21 3.80 6.35
C ASP A 181 -3.09 2.71 7.41
N THR A 182 -1.95 2.03 7.52
CA THR A 182 -1.80 0.90 8.45
C THR A 182 -0.59 1.02 9.37
N LYS A 183 -0.54 0.12 10.37
CA LYS A 183 0.61 -0.06 11.26
C LYS A 183 1.94 -0.16 10.51
N SER A 184 1.97 -0.77 9.33
CA SER A 184 3.22 -0.96 8.55
C SER A 184 3.85 0.36 8.10
N ASP A 185 3.07 1.43 8.07
CA ASP A 185 3.50 2.75 7.62
C ASP A 185 4.15 3.59 8.72
N ILE A 186 3.93 3.23 9.98
CA ILE A 186 4.40 4.00 11.13
C ILE A 186 5.89 4.32 11.00
N SER A 187 6.71 3.32 10.66
CA SER A 187 8.15 3.49 10.60
C SER A 187 8.63 4.47 9.52
N MET A 188 7.94 4.60 8.39
CA MET A 188 8.26 5.63 7.39
C MET A 188 7.65 6.99 7.75
N LEU A 189 6.48 7.00 8.39
CA LEU A 189 5.83 8.24 8.83
C LEU A 189 6.63 8.95 9.94
N GLU A 190 7.36 8.19 10.76
CA GLU A 190 8.29 8.74 11.77
C GLU A 190 9.50 9.47 11.18
N MET A 191 9.80 9.25 9.90
CA MET A 191 10.99 9.81 9.23
C MET A 191 10.70 11.10 8.46
N VAL A 192 9.45 11.50 8.36
CA VAL A 192 9.04 12.70 7.62
C VAL A 192 8.63 13.82 8.56
N ASP A 193 8.69 15.05 8.06
CA ASP A 193 8.33 16.25 8.81
C ASP A 193 6.81 16.40 9.01
N GLN A 194 6.03 15.98 8.01
CA GLN A 194 4.56 16.09 7.99
C GLN A 194 3.92 14.71 7.74
N PRO A 195 3.78 13.87 8.78
CA PRO A 195 3.12 12.58 8.66
C PRO A 195 1.59 12.72 8.61
N ILE A 196 0.96 12.01 7.70
CA ILE A 196 -0.50 11.95 7.51
C ILE A 196 -0.97 10.50 7.68
N ALA A 197 -1.75 10.24 8.73
CA ALA A 197 -2.47 9.00 8.92
C ALA A 197 -3.79 9.07 8.12
N PHE A 198 -3.83 8.41 6.96
CA PHE A 198 -4.96 8.46 6.04
C PHE A 198 -5.85 7.23 6.20
N ASN A 199 -7.15 7.41 6.48
CA ASN A 199 -8.08 6.31 6.76
C ASN A 199 -7.50 5.24 7.70
N PRO A 200 -6.84 5.61 8.81
CA PRO A 200 -5.93 4.75 9.53
C PRO A 200 -6.63 3.54 10.18
N ASP A 201 -5.90 2.42 10.23
CA ASP A 201 -6.25 1.33 11.13
C ASP A 201 -6.17 1.77 12.61
N LYS A 202 -6.71 0.95 13.54
CA LYS A 202 -6.74 1.25 14.97
C LYS A 202 -5.35 1.55 15.55
N LEU A 203 -4.32 0.84 15.09
CA LEU A 203 -2.95 0.99 15.61
C LEU A 203 -2.32 2.28 15.13
N LEU A 204 -2.38 2.55 13.82
CA LEU A 204 -1.88 3.82 13.26
C LEU A 204 -2.66 5.02 13.81
N PHE A 205 -3.99 4.91 13.98
CA PHE A 205 -4.81 5.94 14.57
C PHE A 205 -4.35 6.30 15.99
N ASN A 206 -4.08 5.29 16.83
CA ASN A 206 -3.61 5.53 18.19
C ASN A 206 -2.25 6.22 18.23
N VAL A 207 -1.30 5.77 17.40
CA VAL A 207 0.02 6.40 17.28
C VAL A 207 -0.09 7.83 16.76
N ALA A 208 -0.89 8.07 15.73
CA ALA A 208 -1.11 9.41 15.19
C ALA A 208 -1.67 10.36 16.27
N LYS A 209 -2.64 9.88 17.07
CA LYS A 209 -3.17 10.65 18.21
C LYS A 209 -2.11 10.98 19.26
N GLU A 210 -1.32 10.00 19.65
CA GLU A 210 -0.26 10.16 20.66
C GLU A 210 0.78 11.19 20.20
N ARG A 211 1.21 11.09 18.95
CA ARG A 211 2.27 11.93 18.36
C ARG A 211 1.78 13.26 17.79
N GLY A 212 0.49 13.48 17.73
CA GLY A 212 -0.10 14.71 17.17
C GLY A 212 0.01 14.79 15.64
N TRP A 213 0.05 13.66 14.96
CA TRP A 213 0.07 13.62 13.48
C TRP A 213 -1.28 14.03 12.90
N GLN A 214 -1.29 14.56 11.70
CA GLN A 214 -2.52 14.83 10.98
C GLN A 214 -3.26 13.52 10.68
N ILE A 215 -4.57 13.50 10.93
CA ILE A 215 -5.45 12.38 10.59
C ILE A 215 -6.42 12.85 9.51
N VAL A 216 -6.48 12.12 8.42
CA VAL A 216 -7.41 12.40 7.31
C VAL A 216 -8.29 11.19 7.09
N ILE A 217 -9.60 11.41 7.06
CA ILE A 217 -10.60 10.37 6.79
C ILE A 217 -11.40 10.79 5.57
N GLU A 218 -11.32 9.98 4.51
CA GLU A 218 -12.17 10.13 3.32
C GLU A 218 -13.25 9.07 3.33
N ARG A 219 -14.50 9.52 3.38
CA ARG A 219 -15.65 8.62 3.31
C ARG A 219 -16.67 9.16 2.30
N LYS A 220 -17.03 8.33 1.33
CA LYS A 220 -17.85 8.72 0.18
C LYS A 220 -17.18 9.89 -0.55
N ASN A 221 -17.79 11.06 -0.50
CA ASN A 221 -17.33 12.31 -1.13
C ASN A 221 -16.96 13.41 -0.11
N VAL A 222 -16.78 13.03 1.16
CA VAL A 222 -16.39 13.96 2.23
C VAL A 222 -15.00 13.58 2.74
N ILE A 223 -14.16 14.61 2.90
CA ILE A 223 -12.81 14.51 3.46
C ILE A 223 -12.83 15.24 4.80
N TYR A 224 -12.54 14.51 5.88
CA TYR A 224 -12.41 15.03 7.23
C TYR A 224 -10.92 15.14 7.55
N LYS A 225 -10.45 16.36 7.81
CA LYS A 225 -9.10 16.58 8.33
C LYS A 225 -9.21 16.84 9.82
N LEU A 226 -8.43 16.10 10.60
CA LEU A 226 -8.42 16.19 12.06
C LEU A 226 -7.02 16.62 12.48
N ASP A 227 -6.90 17.86 12.93
CA ASP A 227 -5.64 18.41 13.44
C ASP A 227 -5.69 18.54 14.97
N LYS A 228 -4.55 18.34 15.63
CA LYS A 228 -4.45 18.45 17.08
C LYS A 228 -4.25 19.92 17.47
N LYS A 229 -5.24 20.51 18.16
CA LYS A 229 -5.18 21.86 18.72
C LYS A 229 -5.43 21.77 20.24
N ASP A 230 -4.55 22.30 21.05
CA ASP A 230 -4.65 22.30 22.52
C ASP A 230 -4.92 20.92 23.15
N GLY A 231 -4.28 19.87 22.61
CA GLY A 231 -4.43 18.50 23.07
C GLY A 231 -5.68 17.76 22.58
N VAL A 232 -6.57 18.43 21.84
CA VAL A 232 -7.81 17.87 21.29
C VAL A 232 -7.71 17.80 19.75
N TYR A 233 -8.24 16.73 19.15
CA TYR A 233 -8.42 16.68 17.71
C TYR A 233 -9.69 17.43 17.31
N VAL A 234 -9.54 18.40 16.46
CA VAL A 234 -10.63 19.18 15.89
C VAL A 234 -10.76 18.94 14.39
N LEU A 235 -11.97 19.03 13.90
CA LEU A 235 -12.25 19.01 12.48
C LEU A 235 -11.86 20.37 11.89
N ASP A 236 -11.03 20.35 10.83
CA ASP A 236 -10.62 21.55 10.11
C ASP A 236 -11.58 21.84 8.94
#